data_430b2dfb9239f2d2ee36e4a999bf946b
#
_entry.id   430b2dfb9239f2d2ee36e4a999bf946b
#
_cell.length_a   1.000
_cell.length_b   1.000
_cell.length_c   1.000
_cell.angle_alpha   90.00
_cell.angle_beta   90.00
_cell.angle_gamma   90.00
#
_symmetry.space_group_name_H-M   'P 1'
#
loop_
_entity.id
_entity.type
_entity.pdbx_description
1 polymer ?
#
loop_
_entity_poly.entity_id
_entity_poly.type
_entity_poly.pdbx_seq_one_letter_code
_entity_poly.pdbx_strand_id
1 'polypeptide(L)'
;EAATLHVARTREGIIDDWQGHSNIEEDNMLAALAVLGYMHKWKEAHLFVGVRNVNEDFFTSDVTSLFTNGSCGIFPTIAASYPIANFPLSGLTVYFDVGKDGWVLRNSLYNGVGYNGWKHHDNPFRLRPKTDGIFNISQLEYTHPKGRYYAGVAIHTRQFAIDEEGEQVP
;
A
#
# COMPACT_ATOMS: atom_id res chain seq x y z
N GLU A 1 -6.75 8.49 14.04
CA GLU A 1 -5.28 8.54 14.01
C GLU A 1 -4.82 9.28 12.76
N ALA A 2 -3.85 10.15 12.88
CA ALA A 2 -3.27 10.89 11.77
C ALA A 2 -1.73 10.83 11.88
N ALA A 3 -1.07 10.50 10.79
CA ALA A 3 0.38 10.50 10.71
C ALA A 3 0.84 11.21 9.43
N THR A 4 1.81 12.09 9.57
CA THR A 4 2.49 12.75 8.45
C THR A 4 3.90 12.19 8.34
N LEU A 5 4.24 11.74 7.15
CA LEU A 5 5.56 11.20 6.86
C LEU A 5 6.40 12.23 6.14
N HIS A 6 7.64 12.40 6.59
CA HIS A 6 8.68 13.14 5.89
C HIS A 6 9.68 12.14 5.33
N VAL A 7 9.86 12.15 4.02
CA VAL A 7 10.78 11.24 3.33
C VAL A 7 12.03 12.02 2.92
N ALA A 8 13.20 11.50 3.30
CA ALA A 8 14.50 12.03 2.88
C ALA A 8 14.96 11.31 1.61
N ARG A 9 15.43 12.07 0.63
CA ARG A 9 16.00 11.52 -0.60
C ARG A 9 17.43 11.03 -0.35
N THR A 10 17.70 9.79 -0.70
CA THR A 10 19.08 9.32 -0.91
C THR A 10 19.50 9.70 -2.33
N ARG A 11 20.67 10.32 -2.49
CA ARG A 11 21.14 10.81 -3.79
C ARG A 11 21.29 9.64 -4.78
N GLU A 12 20.61 9.74 -5.93
CA GLU A 12 20.94 8.97 -7.12
C GLU A 12 22.46 9.07 -7.41
N GLY A 13 23.07 7.94 -7.69
CA GLY A 13 24.49 7.88 -8.10
C GLY A 13 25.49 7.49 -7.00
N ILE A 14 25.05 7.17 -5.78
CA ILE A 14 25.95 6.60 -4.75
C ILE A 14 25.92 5.08 -4.79
N ILE A 15 24.74 4.51 -5.02
CA ILE A 15 24.54 3.07 -5.14
C ILE A 15 23.61 2.86 -6.33
N ASP A 16 24.14 2.30 -7.40
CA ASP A 16 23.38 1.93 -8.58
C ASP A 16 22.89 0.50 -8.37
N ASP A 17 21.78 0.34 -7.66
CA ASP A 17 21.17 -0.95 -7.42
C ASP A 17 19.82 -1.09 -8.18
N TRP A 18 19.59 -2.27 -8.67
CA TRP A 18 18.40 -2.59 -9.47
C TRP A 18 17.10 -2.67 -8.64
N GLN A 19 17.19 -2.81 -7.33
CA GLN A 19 16.03 -3.04 -6.46
C GLN A 19 15.73 -1.88 -5.50
N GLY A 20 16.57 -0.85 -5.50
CA GLY A 20 16.55 0.19 -4.47
C GLY A 20 17.02 -0.35 -3.10
N HIS A 21 17.89 0.37 -2.44
CA HIS A 21 18.41 -0.03 -1.13
C HIS A 21 17.42 0.24 0.02
N SER A 22 16.39 1.02 -0.24
CA SER A 22 15.35 1.33 0.75
C SER A 22 13.96 1.36 0.10
N ASN A 23 13.00 0.68 0.71
CA ASN A 23 11.59 0.70 0.31
C ASN A 23 10.84 1.97 0.78
N ILE A 24 11.51 2.87 1.47
CA ILE A 24 10.97 4.16 1.92
C ILE A 24 11.50 5.34 1.13
N GLU A 25 12.31 5.08 0.12
CA GLU A 25 12.89 6.11 -0.74
C GLU A 25 11.87 6.55 -1.79
N GLU A 26 11.70 7.86 -1.94
CA GLU A 26 10.81 8.46 -2.93
C GLU A 26 11.43 9.73 -3.49
N ASP A 27 11.45 9.82 -4.82
CA ASP A 27 11.95 10.98 -5.52
C ASP A 27 10.97 12.16 -5.43
N ASN A 28 11.49 13.30 -4.99
CA ASN A 28 10.77 14.58 -4.98
C ASN A 28 9.56 14.70 -4.05
N MET A 29 9.31 13.76 -3.14
CA MET A 29 8.28 13.91 -2.12
C MET A 29 8.87 14.52 -0.85
N LEU A 30 8.42 15.72 -0.48
CA LEU A 30 8.87 16.41 0.73
C LEU A 30 8.08 15.97 1.96
N ALA A 31 6.79 15.71 1.78
CA ALA A 31 5.89 15.22 2.83
C ALA A 31 4.70 14.50 2.22
N ALA A 32 4.19 13.47 2.89
CA ALA A 32 3.00 12.74 2.49
C ALA A 32 2.09 12.48 3.69
N LEU A 33 0.78 12.49 3.44
CA LEU A 33 -0.20 12.04 4.41
C LEU A 33 -0.23 10.51 4.38
N ALA A 34 0.34 9.86 5.40
CA ALA A 34 0.43 8.41 5.44
C ALA A 34 -0.90 7.77 5.85
N VAL A 35 -1.51 8.25 6.94
CA VAL A 35 -2.77 7.74 7.47
C VAL A 35 -3.62 8.88 8.02
N LEU A 36 -4.88 8.94 7.60
CA LEU A 36 -5.91 9.78 8.23
C LEU A 36 -7.28 9.15 8.01
N GLY A 37 -7.98 8.79 9.07
CA GLY A 37 -9.29 8.19 8.94
C GLY A 37 -9.97 7.86 10.26
N TYR A 38 -11.14 7.26 10.13
CA TYR A 38 -11.93 6.75 11.24
C TYR A 38 -11.86 5.23 11.29
N MET A 39 -11.58 4.68 12.46
CA MET A 39 -11.60 3.24 12.71
C MET A 39 -12.69 2.90 13.72
N HIS A 40 -13.60 2.02 13.33
CA HIS A 40 -14.55 1.39 14.23
C HIS A 40 -14.10 -0.03 14.59
N LYS A 41 -14.12 -0.35 15.88
CA LYS A 41 -13.67 -1.64 16.40
C LYS A 41 -14.83 -2.37 17.07
N TRP A 42 -15.10 -3.58 16.62
CA TRP A 42 -15.92 -4.55 17.30
C TRP A 42 -15.02 -5.58 18.00
N LYS A 43 -15.60 -6.53 18.69
CA LYS A 43 -14.84 -7.56 19.41
C LYS A 43 -13.90 -8.39 18.51
N GLU A 44 -14.36 -8.75 17.33
CA GLU A 44 -13.65 -9.65 16.39
C GLU A 44 -13.44 -9.02 15.00
N ALA A 45 -13.83 -7.78 14.83
CA ALA A 45 -13.77 -7.10 13.51
C ALA A 45 -13.39 -5.62 13.63
N HIS A 46 -12.75 -5.10 12.59
CA HIS A 46 -12.44 -3.68 12.45
C HIS A 46 -12.88 -3.18 11.10
N LEU A 47 -13.36 -1.94 11.07
CA LEU A 47 -13.64 -1.19 9.85
C LEU A 47 -12.86 0.12 9.89
N PHE A 48 -12.11 0.41 8.85
CA PHE A 48 -11.45 1.70 8.67
C PHE A 48 -11.95 2.37 7.39
N VAL A 49 -12.19 3.67 7.48
CA VAL A 49 -12.53 4.51 6.34
C VAL A 49 -11.67 5.76 6.39
N GLY A 50 -10.92 6.02 5.33
CA GLY A 50 -10.00 7.15 5.28
C GLY A 50 -8.91 6.98 4.24
N VAL A 51 -7.77 7.56 4.51
CA VAL A 51 -6.58 7.52 3.67
C VAL A 51 -5.51 6.69 4.36
N ARG A 52 -4.95 5.71 3.67
CA ARG A 52 -3.80 4.91 4.12
C ARG A 52 -3.14 4.18 2.94
N ASN A 53 -1.97 3.58 3.18
CA ASN A 53 -1.31 2.75 2.18
C ASN A 53 -1.62 1.26 2.37
N VAL A 54 -1.34 0.48 1.33
CA VAL A 54 -1.61 -0.97 1.31
C VAL A 54 -0.65 -1.75 2.21
N ASN A 55 0.56 -1.23 2.43
CA ASN A 55 1.62 -1.89 3.19
C ASN A 55 1.31 -2.04 4.68
N GLU A 56 0.36 -1.28 5.21
CA GLU A 56 -0.02 -1.34 6.62
C GLU A 56 -0.59 -2.69 7.03
N ASP A 57 -1.32 -3.36 6.12
CA ASP A 57 -2.22 -4.45 6.51
C ASP A 57 -1.97 -5.76 5.80
N PHE A 58 -1.42 -5.72 4.57
CA PHE A 58 -1.38 -6.88 3.68
C PHE A 58 0.02 -7.42 3.51
N PHE A 59 0.14 -8.76 3.58
CA PHE A 59 1.38 -9.51 3.36
C PHE A 59 2.55 -9.08 4.25
N THR A 60 2.22 -8.48 5.40
CA THR A 60 3.21 -8.04 6.38
C THR A 60 3.83 -9.23 7.11
N SER A 61 5.11 -9.12 7.44
CA SER A 61 5.84 -10.12 8.21
C SER A 61 6.81 -9.41 9.16
N ASP A 62 6.87 -9.86 10.41
CA ASP A 62 7.80 -9.33 11.40
C ASP A 62 9.27 -9.51 10.95
N VAL A 63 9.54 -10.56 10.18
CA VAL A 63 10.86 -10.83 9.63
C VAL A 63 11.19 -9.86 8.50
N THR A 64 10.28 -9.66 7.55
CA THR A 64 10.53 -8.76 6.41
C THR A 64 10.59 -7.30 6.82
N SER A 65 9.93 -6.91 7.90
CA SER A 65 10.00 -5.56 8.45
C SER A 65 11.38 -5.16 8.99
N LEU A 66 12.29 -6.13 9.18
CA LEU A 66 13.66 -5.88 9.59
C LEU A 66 14.60 -5.50 8.43
N PHE A 67 14.13 -5.63 7.20
CA PHE A 67 14.91 -5.34 6.00
C PHE A 67 14.47 -4.02 5.37
N THR A 68 15.43 -3.23 4.92
CA THR A 68 15.17 -1.94 4.27
C THR A 68 15.03 -2.03 2.75
N ASN A 69 15.47 -3.14 2.15
CA ASN A 69 15.48 -3.32 0.71
C ASN A 69 14.10 -3.11 0.07
N GLY A 70 14.04 -2.52 -1.11
CA GLY A 70 12.82 -2.21 -1.84
C GLY A 70 11.93 -3.41 -2.18
N SER A 71 12.48 -4.64 -2.12
CA SER A 71 11.69 -5.89 -2.28
C SER A 71 10.99 -6.35 -0.99
N CYS A 72 11.25 -5.70 0.14
CA CYS A 72 10.60 -5.99 1.41
C CYS A 72 9.35 -5.13 1.56
N GLY A 73 8.24 -5.73 1.95
CA GLY A 73 6.96 -5.06 2.08
C GLY A 73 5.87 -5.78 1.31
N ILE A 74 4.91 -5.05 0.78
CA ILE A 74 3.88 -5.63 -0.08
C ILE A 74 4.55 -6.24 -1.32
N PHE A 75 3.98 -7.31 -1.86
CA PHE A 75 4.52 -8.02 -3.01
C PHE A 75 5.03 -7.05 -4.09
N PRO A 76 6.32 -7.08 -4.44
CA PRO A 76 6.89 -6.21 -5.46
C PRO A 76 6.16 -6.30 -6.79
N THR A 77 5.67 -7.50 -7.14
CA THR A 77 4.90 -7.74 -8.36
C THR A 77 3.57 -6.97 -8.40
N ILE A 78 2.90 -6.79 -7.27
CA ILE A 78 1.65 -6.01 -7.21
C ILE A 78 1.97 -4.52 -7.36
N ALA A 79 2.97 -4.03 -6.62
CA ALA A 79 3.38 -2.63 -6.66
C ALA A 79 3.97 -2.23 -8.02
N ALA A 80 4.68 -3.16 -8.69
CA ALA A 80 5.21 -2.95 -10.03
C ALA A 80 4.16 -3.03 -11.14
N SER A 81 3.03 -3.69 -10.88
CA SER A 81 1.98 -3.91 -11.89
C SER A 81 0.87 -2.86 -11.85
N TYR A 82 0.72 -2.11 -10.75
CA TYR A 82 -0.37 -1.16 -10.56
C TYR A 82 0.09 0.08 -9.82
N PRO A 83 -0.38 1.29 -10.20
CA PRO A 83 -0.05 2.56 -9.54
C PRO A 83 -0.84 2.72 -8.23
N ILE A 84 -0.82 1.72 -7.39
CA ILE A 84 -1.61 1.65 -6.15
C ILE A 84 -1.05 2.53 -5.04
N ALA A 85 -1.81 2.67 -3.96
CA ALA A 85 -1.41 3.34 -2.73
C ALA A 85 -0.34 2.52 -1.97
N ASN A 86 0.82 2.32 -2.60
CA ASN A 86 2.00 1.69 -2.02
C ASN A 86 2.84 2.74 -1.30
N PHE A 87 3.40 2.38 -0.13
CA PHE A 87 4.24 3.32 0.64
C PHE A 87 5.35 3.96 -0.24
N PRO A 88 5.60 5.27 -0.17
CA PRO A 88 5.04 6.26 0.77
C PRO A 88 3.70 6.87 0.33
N LEU A 89 3.16 6.46 -0.82
CA LEU A 89 1.87 6.95 -1.29
C LEU A 89 0.72 6.37 -0.47
N SER A 90 -0.34 7.14 -0.35
CA SER A 90 -1.58 6.72 0.29
C SER A 90 -2.77 6.90 -0.66
N GLY A 91 -3.93 6.39 -0.31
CA GLY A 91 -5.13 6.54 -1.09
C GLY A 91 -6.38 6.38 -0.26
N LEU A 92 -7.48 6.94 -0.75
CA LEU A 92 -8.77 6.74 -0.11
C LEU A 92 -9.13 5.26 -0.11
N THR A 93 -9.48 4.76 1.06
CA THR A 93 -9.75 3.34 1.26
C THR A 93 -10.91 3.08 2.22
N VAL A 94 -11.55 1.94 2.01
CA VAL A 94 -12.37 1.25 2.99
C VAL A 94 -11.73 -0.09 3.28
N TYR A 95 -11.25 -0.27 4.51
CA TYR A 95 -10.64 -1.49 4.99
C TYR A 95 -11.53 -2.18 6.00
N PHE A 96 -11.57 -3.50 5.94
CA PHE A 96 -12.29 -4.35 6.87
C PHE A 96 -11.47 -5.58 7.21
N ASP A 97 -11.42 -5.94 8.48
CA ASP A 97 -10.93 -7.24 8.92
C ASP A 97 -11.88 -7.91 9.91
N VAL A 98 -11.82 -9.23 9.93
CA VAL A 98 -12.50 -10.06 10.93
C VAL A 98 -11.59 -11.23 11.30
N GLY A 99 -11.42 -11.47 12.60
CA GLY A 99 -10.55 -12.51 13.11
C GLY A 99 -11.21 -13.37 14.14
N LYS A 100 -11.00 -14.70 14.06
CA LYS A 100 -11.48 -15.67 15.03
C LYS A 100 -10.65 -16.96 15.00
N ASP A 101 -10.33 -17.50 16.17
CA ASP A 101 -9.70 -18.81 16.34
C ASP A 101 -8.42 -19.00 15.50
N GLY A 102 -7.58 -17.96 15.43
CA GLY A 102 -6.34 -17.94 14.65
C GLY A 102 -6.51 -17.58 13.17
N TRP A 103 -7.74 -17.49 12.68
CA TRP A 103 -8.04 -17.03 11.33
C TRP A 103 -8.28 -15.54 11.30
N VAL A 104 -7.77 -14.87 10.28
CA VAL A 104 -8.05 -13.45 9.98
C VAL A 104 -8.31 -13.29 8.49
N LEU A 105 -9.47 -12.74 8.16
CA LEU A 105 -9.77 -12.27 6.81
C LEU A 105 -9.61 -10.76 6.77
N ARG A 106 -8.81 -10.26 5.84
CA ARG A 106 -8.67 -8.83 5.55
C ARG A 106 -9.14 -8.55 4.13
N ASN A 107 -9.83 -7.45 3.97
CA ASN A 107 -10.21 -6.93 2.66
C ASN A 107 -10.10 -5.41 2.64
N SER A 108 -9.65 -4.86 1.53
CA SER A 108 -9.64 -3.43 1.33
C SER A 108 -9.98 -3.05 -0.10
N LEU A 109 -10.70 -1.94 -0.22
CA LEU A 109 -11.00 -1.26 -1.47
C LEU A 109 -10.33 0.09 -1.46
N TYR A 110 -9.50 0.38 -2.46
CA TYR A 110 -8.81 1.64 -2.66
C TYR A 110 -9.29 2.35 -3.92
N ASN A 111 -9.20 3.68 -3.95
CA ASN A 111 -9.06 4.37 -5.22
C ASN A 111 -7.88 3.74 -5.98
N GLY A 112 -8.07 3.41 -7.26
CA GLY A 112 -7.13 2.55 -7.98
C GLY A 112 -5.74 3.15 -8.20
N VAL A 113 -5.58 4.46 -8.01
CA VAL A 113 -4.30 5.15 -8.10
C VAL A 113 -3.98 5.80 -6.77
N GLY A 114 -2.76 5.64 -6.30
CA GLY A 114 -2.27 6.26 -5.06
C GLY A 114 -2.21 7.78 -5.14
N TYR A 115 -2.25 8.42 -3.97
CA TYR A 115 -2.10 9.87 -3.85
C TYR A 115 -0.65 10.28 -4.13
N ASN A 116 -0.44 11.09 -5.14
CA ASN A 116 0.90 11.53 -5.54
C ASN A 116 1.29 12.88 -4.91
N GLY A 117 1.05 13.02 -3.63
CA GLY A 117 1.62 14.05 -2.78
C GLY A 117 1.43 15.49 -3.22
N TRP A 118 2.28 16.32 -2.67
CA TRP A 118 2.27 17.77 -2.83
C TRP A 118 2.73 18.26 -4.22
N LYS A 119 3.48 17.44 -4.94
CA LYS A 119 4.04 17.81 -6.26
C LYS A 119 2.97 18.17 -7.28
N HIS A 120 1.82 17.53 -7.19
CA HIS A 120 0.72 17.70 -8.15
C HIS A 120 -0.55 18.31 -7.51
N HIS A 121 -0.46 18.84 -6.29
CA HIS A 121 -1.61 19.36 -5.54
C HIS A 121 -2.78 18.37 -5.51
N ASP A 122 -2.46 17.10 -5.41
CA ASP A 122 -3.44 16.03 -5.48
C ASP A 122 -4.18 15.87 -4.14
N ASN A 123 -5.45 15.49 -4.22
CA ASN A 123 -6.28 15.33 -3.04
C ASN A 123 -6.20 13.87 -2.55
N PRO A 124 -5.70 13.58 -1.34
CA PRO A 124 -5.61 12.22 -0.81
C PRO A 124 -6.98 11.54 -0.64
N PHE A 125 -8.05 12.32 -0.55
CA PHE A 125 -9.42 11.82 -0.46
C PHE A 125 -10.13 11.69 -1.81
N ARG A 126 -9.39 11.76 -2.92
CA ARG A 126 -9.99 11.62 -4.24
C ARG A 126 -10.58 10.22 -4.44
N LEU A 127 -11.73 10.19 -5.09
CA LEU A 127 -12.38 8.96 -5.55
C LEU A 127 -12.79 9.13 -7.01
N ARG A 128 -12.07 8.46 -7.91
CA ARG A 128 -12.24 8.59 -9.36
C ARG A 128 -12.34 7.21 -10.04
N PRO A 129 -13.38 6.41 -9.77
CA PRO A 129 -13.47 5.03 -10.27
C PRO A 129 -13.49 4.95 -11.80
N LYS A 130 -13.88 6.00 -12.51
CA LYS A 130 -13.91 6.04 -13.97
C LYS A 130 -12.53 6.25 -14.60
N THR A 131 -11.66 7.00 -13.96
CA THR A 131 -10.30 7.32 -14.45
C THR A 131 -9.25 6.47 -13.77
N ASP A 132 -9.27 6.41 -12.45
CA ASP A 132 -8.28 5.72 -11.64
C ASP A 132 -8.61 4.22 -11.47
N GLY A 133 -9.87 3.82 -11.68
CA GLY A 133 -10.34 2.49 -11.35
C GLY A 133 -10.53 2.27 -9.84
N ILE A 134 -10.72 1.02 -9.47
CA ILE A 134 -10.78 0.56 -8.08
C ILE A 134 -9.78 -0.59 -7.93
N PHE A 135 -8.98 -0.52 -6.88
CA PHE A 135 -8.10 -1.61 -6.49
C PHE A 135 -8.69 -2.34 -5.28
N ASN A 136 -8.85 -3.64 -5.39
CA ASN A 136 -9.27 -4.52 -4.30
C ASN A 136 -8.14 -5.47 -3.94
N ILE A 137 -7.89 -5.63 -2.65
CA ILE A 137 -6.97 -6.62 -2.11
C ILE A 137 -7.62 -7.36 -0.96
N SER A 138 -7.45 -8.68 -0.97
CA SER A 138 -7.98 -9.59 0.06
C SER A 138 -6.89 -10.55 0.52
N GLN A 139 -6.85 -10.82 1.81
CA GLN A 139 -5.92 -11.78 2.41
C GLN A 139 -6.64 -12.61 3.45
N LEU A 140 -6.50 -13.92 3.35
CA LEU A 140 -6.84 -14.87 4.40
C LEU A 140 -5.54 -15.30 5.09
N GLU A 141 -5.53 -15.22 6.39
CA GLU A 141 -4.40 -15.58 7.24
C GLU A 141 -4.80 -16.62 8.28
N TYR A 142 -3.90 -17.54 8.56
CA TYR A 142 -4.03 -18.49 9.66
C TYR A 142 -2.75 -18.49 10.49
N THR A 143 -2.89 -18.19 11.78
CA THR A 143 -1.79 -18.20 12.75
C THR A 143 -1.89 -19.44 13.63
N HIS A 144 -0.80 -20.21 13.66
CA HIS A 144 -0.64 -21.41 14.49
C HIS A 144 0.68 -21.29 15.28
N PRO A 145 0.85 -21.96 16.45
CA PRO A 145 2.09 -21.91 17.23
C PRO A 145 3.37 -22.27 16.45
N LYS A 146 3.26 -22.99 15.33
CA LYS A 146 4.40 -23.38 14.48
C LYS A 146 4.63 -22.44 13.29
N GLY A 147 3.77 -21.47 13.04
CA GLY A 147 3.92 -20.57 11.93
C GLY A 147 2.67 -19.76 11.59
N ARG A 148 2.86 -18.83 10.71
CA ARG A 148 1.83 -17.96 10.14
C ARG A 148 1.75 -18.22 8.64
N TYR A 149 0.56 -18.49 8.15
CA TYR A 149 0.27 -18.80 6.76
C TYR A 149 -0.73 -17.80 6.23
N TYR A 150 -0.51 -17.31 5.02
CA TYR A 150 -1.47 -16.42 4.38
C TYR A 150 -1.48 -16.62 2.88
N ALA A 151 -2.64 -16.37 2.30
CA ALA A 151 -2.86 -16.31 0.87
C ALA A 151 -3.80 -15.15 0.56
N GLY A 152 -3.67 -14.57 -0.62
CA GLY A 152 -4.53 -13.45 -0.99
C GLY A 152 -4.63 -13.26 -2.49
N VAL A 153 -5.48 -12.33 -2.87
CA VAL A 153 -5.73 -11.92 -4.24
C VAL A 153 -5.82 -10.41 -4.32
N ALA A 154 -5.26 -9.85 -5.38
CA ALA A 154 -5.37 -8.44 -5.72
C ALA A 154 -5.99 -8.31 -7.12
N ILE A 155 -6.94 -7.39 -7.26
CA ILE A 155 -7.67 -7.13 -8.50
C ILE A 155 -7.73 -5.63 -8.72
N HIS A 156 -7.42 -5.19 -9.93
CA HIS A 156 -7.61 -3.82 -10.38
C HIS A 156 -8.63 -3.78 -11.51
N THR A 157 -9.55 -2.80 -11.48
CA THR A 157 -10.60 -2.70 -12.51
C THR A 157 -10.10 -2.08 -13.81
N ARG A 158 -8.88 -1.53 -13.82
CA ARG A 158 -8.22 -1.02 -15.02
C ARG A 158 -7.00 -1.85 -15.37
N GLN A 159 -6.62 -1.80 -16.63
CA GLN A 159 -5.36 -2.32 -17.14
C GLN A 159 -4.40 -1.16 -17.34
N PHE A 160 -3.13 -1.39 -17.02
CA PHE A 160 -2.05 -0.45 -17.20
C PHE A 160 -0.99 -1.06 -18.11
N ALA A 161 -0.46 -0.30 -19.03
CA ALA A 161 0.73 -0.62 -19.78
C ALA A 161 1.95 0.02 -19.10
N ILE A 162 3.12 -0.52 -19.35
CA ILE A 162 4.39 0.12 -19.02
C ILE A 162 4.83 0.86 -20.29
N ASP A 163 5.09 2.14 -20.20
CA ASP A 163 5.61 2.92 -21.30
C ASP A 163 7.12 2.65 -21.55
N GLU A 164 7.70 3.31 -22.55
CA GLU A 164 9.12 3.15 -22.87
C GLU A 164 10.05 3.70 -21.77
N GLU A 165 9.55 4.54 -20.88
CA GLU A 165 10.26 5.13 -19.76
C GLU A 165 10.11 4.29 -18.48
N GLY A 166 9.29 3.21 -18.51
CA GLY A 166 9.01 2.33 -17.39
C GLY A 166 7.90 2.82 -16.46
N GLU A 167 7.20 3.90 -16.83
CA GLU A 167 6.06 4.41 -16.07
C GLU A 167 4.76 3.65 -16.44
N GLN A 168 3.89 3.47 -15.47
CA GLN A 168 2.59 2.84 -15.67
C GLN A 168 1.59 3.86 -16.22
N VAL A 169 1.09 3.60 -17.42
CA VAL A 169 0.11 4.45 -18.11
C VAL A 169 -1.23 3.75 -18.25
N PRO A 170 -2.35 4.50 -18.18
CA PRO A 170 -3.70 3.96 -18.30
C PRO A 170 -4.01 3.40 -19.68
#